data_987d487727df4008d1374833f5562914
#
_entry.id   987d487727df4008d1374833f5562914
#
_cell.length_a   1.000
_cell.length_b   1.000
_cell.length_c   1.000
_cell.angle_alpha   90.00
_cell.angle_beta   90.00
_cell.angle_gamma   90.00
#
_symmetry.space_group_name_H-M   'P 1'
#
loop_
_entity.id
_entity.type
_entity.pdbx_description
1 polymer ?
#
loop_
_entity_poly.entity_id
_entity_poly.type
_entity_poly.pdbx_seq_one_letter_code
_entity_poly.pdbx_strand_id
1 'polypeptide(L)'
;MTKKSEAPRSDARARLLATAAQIFYREGIHAVGVDRLVSEAGVTRATFYRHFPSKDDLVRAYIELEDRALRDLFAASAAHVSSPEDALEVVLQGIAQDVQEHHTRGCPFLNAAAEFPDPQHPVRRAVRVHRDWFAQTLSELVGATGREDAAQVARALVLLRDSALVGAYVDGSADVVPAFLWTAHQIIGEPQHGAGR
;
A
#
# COMPACT_ATOMS: atom_id res chain seq x y z
N MET A 1 -28.39 16.10 35.55
CA MET A 1 -26.97 16.18 35.17
C MET A 1 -26.61 14.88 34.48
N THR A 2 -26.67 14.87 33.16
CA THR A 2 -26.41 13.69 32.34
C THR A 2 -24.89 13.54 32.11
N LYS A 3 -24.32 12.49 32.63
CA LYS A 3 -22.92 12.10 32.48
C LYS A 3 -22.67 11.78 30.99
N LYS A 4 -22.04 12.69 30.27
CA LYS A 4 -21.58 12.47 28.88
C LYS A 4 -20.55 11.36 28.92
N SER A 5 -20.92 10.17 28.41
CA SER A 5 -20.03 9.02 28.29
C SER A 5 -18.82 9.43 27.44
N GLU A 6 -17.64 9.52 28.06
CA GLU A 6 -16.39 9.62 27.32
C GLU A 6 -16.17 8.30 26.57
N ALA A 7 -16.37 8.34 25.25
CA ALA A 7 -15.95 7.25 24.40
C ALA A 7 -14.45 6.96 24.62
N PRO A 8 -14.01 5.69 24.65
CA PRO A 8 -12.63 5.36 24.96
C PRO A 8 -11.64 6.11 24.07
N ARG A 9 -10.51 6.55 24.63
CA ARG A 9 -9.46 7.32 23.89
C ARG A 9 -8.99 6.61 22.62
N SER A 10 -8.97 5.27 22.59
CA SER A 10 -8.65 4.46 21.43
C SER A 10 -9.63 4.65 20.27
N ASP A 11 -10.91 4.85 20.56
CA ASP A 11 -11.96 5.00 19.55
C ASP A 11 -11.83 6.33 18.75
N ALA A 12 -11.53 7.47 19.40
CA ALA A 12 -11.37 8.75 18.70
C ALA A 12 -10.14 8.75 17.76
N ARG A 13 -9.03 8.13 18.17
CA ARG A 13 -7.85 7.99 17.32
C ARG A 13 -8.14 7.10 16.11
N ALA A 14 -8.82 5.98 16.33
CA ALA A 14 -9.19 5.06 15.26
C ALA A 14 -10.15 5.72 14.26
N ARG A 15 -11.16 6.46 14.74
CA ARG A 15 -12.08 7.19 13.84
C ARG A 15 -11.35 8.24 13.02
N LEU A 16 -10.48 9.06 13.63
CA LEU A 16 -9.67 10.04 12.90
C LEU A 16 -8.83 9.39 11.80
N LEU A 17 -8.18 8.28 12.12
CA LEU A 17 -7.32 7.57 11.17
C LEU A 17 -8.14 6.93 10.04
N ALA A 18 -9.27 6.30 10.33
CA ALA A 18 -10.15 5.71 9.33
C ALA A 18 -10.75 6.79 8.41
N THR A 19 -11.21 7.90 8.99
CA THR A 19 -11.71 9.05 8.22
C THR A 19 -10.61 9.62 7.31
N ALA A 20 -9.40 9.80 7.85
CA ALA A 20 -8.27 10.32 7.08
C ALA A 20 -7.90 9.39 5.92
N ALA A 21 -7.84 8.07 6.13
CA ALA A 21 -7.54 7.11 5.08
C ALA A 21 -8.51 7.24 3.89
N GLN A 22 -9.81 7.30 4.17
CA GLN A 22 -10.82 7.45 3.13
C GLN A 22 -10.73 8.79 2.38
N ILE A 23 -10.59 9.89 3.12
CA ILE A 23 -10.66 11.23 2.51
C ILE A 23 -9.36 11.58 1.81
N PHE A 24 -8.20 11.27 2.40
CA PHE A 24 -6.91 11.51 1.77
C PHE A 24 -6.74 10.72 0.48
N TYR A 25 -7.15 9.46 0.49
CA TYR A 25 -7.10 8.65 -0.72
C TYR A 25 -8.00 9.20 -1.83
N ARG A 26 -9.24 9.60 -1.48
CA ARG A 26 -10.23 10.08 -2.45
C ARG A 26 -9.95 11.47 -2.98
N GLU A 27 -9.48 12.39 -2.15
CA GLU A 27 -9.45 13.83 -2.46
C GLU A 27 -8.04 14.42 -2.53
N GLY A 28 -7.03 13.68 -2.08
CA GLY A 28 -5.66 14.15 -1.92
C GLY A 28 -5.39 14.70 -0.51
N ILE A 29 -4.14 14.64 -0.10
CA ILE A 29 -3.75 14.96 1.27
C ILE A 29 -3.77 16.48 1.50
N HIS A 30 -3.17 17.25 0.58
CA HIS A 30 -3.06 18.71 0.75
C HIS A 30 -4.42 19.43 0.62
N ALA A 31 -5.34 18.88 -0.17
CA ALA A 31 -6.68 19.44 -0.35
C ALA A 31 -7.55 19.37 0.91
N VAL A 32 -7.24 18.46 1.85
CA VAL A 32 -8.06 18.20 3.03
C VAL A 32 -7.50 18.90 4.26
N GLY A 33 -8.25 19.86 4.82
CA GLY A 33 -7.91 20.58 6.05
C GLY A 33 -8.30 19.84 7.33
N VAL A 34 -7.68 20.21 8.45
CA VAL A 34 -7.96 19.62 9.79
C VAL A 34 -9.43 19.81 10.18
N ASP A 35 -10.04 20.95 9.84
CA ASP A 35 -11.45 21.21 10.17
C ASP A 35 -12.39 20.21 9.56
N ARG A 36 -12.12 19.81 8.31
CA ARG A 36 -12.89 18.79 7.65
C ARG A 36 -12.70 17.41 8.31
N LEU A 37 -11.47 17.05 8.62
CA LEU A 37 -11.15 15.78 9.29
C LEU A 37 -11.87 15.64 10.64
N VAL A 38 -11.84 16.69 11.47
CA VAL A 38 -12.48 16.64 12.79
C VAL A 38 -14.02 16.61 12.68
N SER A 39 -14.58 17.33 11.71
CA SER A 39 -16.01 17.31 11.43
C SER A 39 -16.50 15.93 11.02
N GLU A 40 -15.83 15.32 10.04
CA GLU A 40 -16.19 14.00 9.49
C GLU A 40 -15.95 12.87 10.51
N ALA A 41 -14.86 12.96 11.30
CA ALA A 41 -14.58 11.98 12.34
C ALA A 41 -15.46 12.13 13.60
N GLY A 42 -16.27 13.18 13.68
CA GLY A 42 -17.10 13.47 14.85
C GLY A 42 -16.30 13.72 16.12
N VAL A 43 -15.17 14.45 16.01
CA VAL A 43 -14.31 14.80 17.15
C VAL A 43 -14.07 16.31 17.22
N THR A 44 -13.49 16.80 18.32
CA THR A 44 -13.09 18.20 18.45
C THR A 44 -11.66 18.43 17.97
N ARG A 45 -11.29 19.68 17.61
CA ARG A 45 -9.90 20.06 17.33
C ARG A 45 -8.96 19.73 18.48
N ALA A 46 -9.38 19.95 19.72
CA ALA A 46 -8.57 19.59 20.89
C ALA A 46 -8.32 18.07 20.98
N THR A 47 -9.33 17.27 20.62
CA THR A 47 -9.19 15.80 20.53
C THR A 47 -8.24 15.40 19.42
N PHE A 48 -8.31 16.04 18.24
CA PHE A 48 -7.36 15.82 17.14
C PHE A 48 -5.92 16.03 17.60
N TYR A 49 -5.58 17.24 18.10
CA TYR A 49 -4.21 17.57 18.49
C TYR A 49 -3.68 16.77 19.69
N ARG A 50 -4.56 16.22 20.51
CA ARG A 50 -4.18 15.28 21.58
C ARG A 50 -3.68 13.94 21.02
N HIS A 51 -4.19 13.50 19.86
CA HIS A 51 -3.82 12.23 19.23
C HIS A 51 -2.79 12.37 18.13
N PHE A 52 -2.82 13.46 17.41
CA PHE A 52 -1.94 13.78 16.30
C PHE A 52 -1.46 15.24 16.44
N PRO A 53 -0.19 15.45 16.88
CA PRO A 53 0.37 16.79 17.09
C PRO A 53 0.27 17.71 15.87
N SER A 54 0.30 17.12 14.66
CA SER A 54 0.16 17.81 13.39
C SER A 54 -0.69 16.99 12.40
N LYS A 55 -1.09 17.62 11.29
CA LYS A 55 -1.71 16.91 10.16
C LYS A 55 -0.74 15.90 9.55
N ASP A 56 0.54 16.22 9.49
CA ASP A 56 1.57 15.34 8.94
C ASP A 56 1.76 14.07 9.78
N ASP A 57 1.57 14.15 11.11
CA ASP A 57 1.56 12.96 11.97
C ASP A 57 0.36 12.04 11.67
N LEU A 58 -0.80 12.61 11.36
CA LEU A 58 -1.96 11.83 10.91
C LEU A 58 -1.71 11.21 9.53
N VAL A 59 -1.11 11.96 8.59
CA VAL A 59 -0.76 11.46 7.25
C VAL A 59 0.26 10.32 7.36
N ARG A 60 1.29 10.48 8.19
CA ARG A 60 2.25 9.41 8.45
C ARG A 60 1.56 8.17 9.00
N ALA A 61 0.67 8.33 9.98
CA ALA A 61 -0.08 7.21 10.56
C ALA A 61 -1.02 6.53 9.53
N TYR A 62 -1.56 7.29 8.56
CA TYR A 62 -2.31 6.75 7.43
C TYR A 62 -1.41 5.86 6.55
N ILE A 63 -0.24 6.33 6.13
CA ILE A 63 0.70 5.54 5.33
C ILE A 63 1.17 4.28 6.08
N GLU A 64 1.43 4.40 7.39
CA GLU A 64 1.75 3.24 8.24
C GLU A 64 0.58 2.27 8.40
N LEU A 65 -0.68 2.72 8.30
CA LEU A 65 -1.87 1.86 8.31
C LEU A 65 -1.96 1.05 7.02
N GLU A 66 -1.78 1.69 5.85
CA GLU A 66 -1.76 1.03 4.55
C GLU A 66 -0.62 -0.02 4.47
N ASP A 67 0.57 0.34 4.96
CA ASP A 67 1.71 -0.59 5.01
C ASP A 67 1.39 -1.83 5.87
N ARG A 68 0.82 -1.63 7.06
CA ARG A 68 0.43 -2.76 7.91
C ARG A 68 -0.61 -3.66 7.25
N ALA A 69 -1.65 -3.07 6.64
CA ALA A 69 -2.70 -3.84 5.98
C ALA A 69 -2.14 -4.75 4.87
N LEU A 70 -1.19 -4.23 4.08
CA LEU A 70 -0.52 -5.02 3.04
C LEU A 70 0.37 -6.11 3.64
N ARG A 71 1.14 -5.82 4.69
CA ARG A 71 1.97 -6.83 5.39
C ARG A 71 1.13 -7.95 5.98
N ASP A 72 0.01 -7.60 6.60
CA ASP A 72 -0.92 -8.58 7.19
C ASP A 72 -1.53 -9.47 6.11
N LEU A 73 -1.91 -8.89 4.95
CA LEU A 73 -2.40 -9.63 3.79
C LEU A 73 -1.34 -10.61 3.27
N PHE A 74 -0.10 -10.16 3.11
CA PHE A 74 1.03 -11.00 2.69
C PHE A 74 1.26 -12.17 3.67
N ALA A 75 1.29 -11.88 4.97
CA ALA A 75 1.49 -12.91 5.99
C ALA A 75 0.36 -13.95 5.99
N ALA A 76 -0.90 -13.51 5.84
CA ALA A 76 -2.05 -14.39 5.74
C ALA A 76 -1.99 -15.29 4.49
N SER A 77 -1.60 -14.73 3.34
CA SER A 77 -1.49 -15.47 2.07
C SER A 77 -0.37 -16.51 2.11
N ALA A 78 0.77 -16.18 2.71
CA ALA A 78 1.93 -17.06 2.82
C ALA A 78 1.63 -18.36 3.60
N ALA A 79 0.65 -18.37 4.50
CA ALA A 79 0.27 -19.54 5.28
C ALA A 79 -0.42 -20.66 4.45
N HIS A 80 -0.80 -20.38 3.20
CA HIS A 80 -1.62 -21.27 2.37
C HIS A 80 -0.92 -21.71 1.08
N VAL A 81 0.35 -21.40 0.89
CA VAL A 81 1.11 -21.72 -0.34
C VAL A 81 2.05 -22.91 -0.10
N SER A 82 2.24 -23.72 -1.13
CA SER A 82 2.99 -24.97 -1.07
C SER A 82 4.37 -24.87 -1.72
N SER A 83 4.57 -23.88 -2.59
CA SER A 83 5.82 -23.67 -3.31
C SER A 83 6.16 -22.19 -3.46
N PRO A 84 7.42 -21.82 -3.72
CA PRO A 84 7.80 -20.44 -4.02
C PRO A 84 7.09 -19.89 -5.27
N GLU A 85 6.83 -20.70 -6.27
CA GLU A 85 6.13 -20.36 -7.50
C GLU A 85 4.66 -20.02 -7.20
N ASP A 86 3.98 -20.85 -6.40
CA ASP A 86 2.63 -20.57 -5.92
C ASP A 86 2.57 -19.27 -5.12
N ALA A 87 3.59 -19.01 -4.29
CA ALA A 87 3.66 -17.76 -3.52
C ALA A 87 3.77 -16.52 -4.42
N LEU A 88 4.57 -16.59 -5.49
CA LEU A 88 4.67 -15.53 -6.48
C LEU A 88 3.35 -15.32 -7.21
N GLU A 89 2.68 -16.39 -7.63
CA GLU A 89 1.38 -16.31 -8.31
C GLU A 89 0.33 -15.67 -7.39
N VAL A 90 0.25 -16.07 -6.12
CA VAL A 90 -0.65 -15.45 -5.13
C VAL A 90 -0.39 -13.95 -5.00
N VAL A 91 0.87 -13.53 -5.01
CA VAL A 91 1.21 -12.10 -4.96
C VAL A 91 0.77 -11.37 -6.22
N LEU A 92 0.98 -11.95 -7.42
CA LEU A 92 0.55 -11.33 -8.67
C LEU A 92 -0.98 -11.20 -8.73
N GLN A 93 -1.71 -12.22 -8.34
CA GLN A 93 -3.18 -12.18 -8.27
C GLN A 93 -3.67 -11.19 -7.22
N GLY A 94 -2.98 -11.10 -6.07
CA GLY A 94 -3.28 -10.11 -5.04
C GLY A 94 -3.09 -8.66 -5.53
N ILE A 95 -2.04 -8.40 -6.32
CA ILE A 95 -1.83 -7.09 -6.96
C ILE A 95 -2.95 -6.81 -7.99
N ALA A 96 -3.30 -7.80 -8.81
CA ALA A 96 -4.38 -7.67 -9.79
C ALA A 96 -5.73 -7.33 -9.13
N GLN A 97 -6.06 -8.02 -8.04
CA GLN A 97 -7.25 -7.74 -7.25
C GLN A 97 -7.20 -6.36 -6.61
N ASP A 98 -6.05 -5.96 -6.05
CA ASP A 98 -5.85 -4.62 -5.46
C ASP A 98 -6.13 -3.51 -6.47
N VAL A 99 -5.62 -3.65 -7.69
CA VAL A 99 -5.86 -2.73 -8.82
C VAL A 99 -7.34 -2.64 -9.20
N GLN A 100 -8.07 -3.75 -9.14
CA GLN A 100 -9.48 -3.79 -9.54
C GLN A 100 -10.44 -3.28 -8.46
N GLU A 101 -10.19 -3.59 -7.20
CA GLU A 101 -11.20 -3.49 -6.14
C GLU A 101 -10.88 -2.43 -5.09
N HIS A 102 -9.59 -2.18 -4.79
CA HIS A 102 -9.20 -1.39 -3.63
C HIS A 102 -8.56 -0.06 -4.01
N HIS A 103 -7.50 -0.09 -4.79
CA HIS A 103 -6.73 1.12 -5.12
C HIS A 103 -7.08 1.69 -6.50
N THR A 104 -8.39 1.92 -6.71
CA THR A 104 -8.95 2.44 -7.97
C THR A 104 -8.55 3.89 -8.31
N ARG A 105 -7.94 4.62 -7.38
CA ARG A 105 -7.37 5.97 -7.59
C ARG A 105 -5.83 5.97 -7.56
N GLY A 106 -5.22 4.87 -7.95
CA GLY A 106 -3.77 4.71 -7.94
C GLY A 106 -3.19 4.34 -6.57
N CYS A 107 -1.89 4.22 -6.50
CA CYS A 107 -1.18 3.78 -5.30
C CYS A 107 -1.20 4.85 -4.19
N PRO A 108 -1.68 4.56 -2.97
CA PRO A 108 -1.69 5.53 -1.86
C PRO A 108 -0.28 6.01 -1.47
N PHE A 109 0.73 5.16 -1.60
CA PHE A 109 2.12 5.51 -1.33
C PHE A 109 2.70 6.46 -2.38
N LEU A 110 2.42 6.23 -3.67
CA LEU A 110 2.85 7.13 -4.74
C LEU A 110 2.12 8.46 -4.67
N ASN A 111 0.81 8.45 -4.38
CA ASN A 111 0.03 9.66 -4.20
C ASN A 111 0.60 10.51 -3.05
N ALA A 112 0.88 9.91 -1.90
CA ALA A 112 1.52 10.61 -0.80
C ALA A 112 2.93 11.10 -1.15
N ALA A 113 3.72 10.30 -1.86
CA ALA A 113 5.06 10.70 -2.30
C ALA A 113 5.05 11.91 -3.24
N ALA A 114 4.05 12.03 -4.11
CA ALA A 114 3.90 13.16 -5.02
C ALA A 114 3.55 14.47 -4.26
N GLU A 115 2.78 14.36 -3.17
CA GLU A 115 2.41 15.51 -2.36
C GLU A 115 3.50 15.94 -1.36
N PHE A 116 4.47 15.09 -1.03
CA PHE A 116 5.59 15.39 -0.14
C PHE A 116 6.93 15.20 -0.87
N PRO A 117 7.41 16.19 -1.64
CA PRO A 117 8.59 16.04 -2.50
C PRO A 117 9.91 15.92 -1.73
N ASP A 118 10.01 16.46 -0.51
CA ASP A 118 11.22 16.35 0.31
C ASP A 118 11.47 14.89 0.76
N PRO A 119 12.58 14.25 0.34
CA PRO A 119 12.88 12.87 0.72
C PRO A 119 13.13 12.68 2.21
N GLN A 120 13.43 13.76 2.96
CA GLN A 120 13.64 13.73 4.40
C GLN A 120 12.35 13.96 5.20
N HIS A 121 11.24 14.28 4.53
CA HIS A 121 9.96 14.47 5.19
C HIS A 121 9.49 13.15 5.86
N PRO A 122 8.91 13.18 7.10
CA PRO A 122 8.48 11.96 7.80
C PRO A 122 7.53 11.07 6.99
N VAL A 123 6.61 11.66 6.21
CA VAL A 123 5.70 10.93 5.32
C VAL A 123 6.48 10.22 4.22
N ARG A 124 7.45 10.89 3.59
CA ARG A 124 8.31 10.27 2.55
C ARG A 124 9.15 9.12 3.10
N ARG A 125 9.64 9.23 4.32
CA ARG A 125 10.34 8.13 4.98
C ARG A 125 9.43 6.93 5.22
N ALA A 126 8.17 7.16 5.65
CA ALA A 126 7.19 6.07 5.79
C ALA A 126 6.90 5.37 4.46
N VAL A 127 6.72 6.13 3.38
CA VAL A 127 6.58 5.57 2.01
C VAL A 127 7.82 4.74 1.65
N ARG A 128 9.03 5.22 1.95
CA ARG A 128 10.26 4.49 1.65
C ARG A 128 10.35 3.17 2.42
N VAL A 129 10.01 3.16 3.70
CA VAL A 129 9.98 1.93 4.52
C VAL A 129 9.07 0.87 3.89
N HIS A 130 7.88 1.27 3.41
CA HIS A 130 6.98 0.37 2.68
C HIS A 130 7.63 -0.17 1.40
N ARG A 131 8.19 0.71 0.58
CA ARG A 131 8.78 0.31 -0.71
C ARG A 131 9.99 -0.61 -0.55
N ASP A 132 10.83 -0.32 0.42
CA ASP A 132 12.01 -1.16 0.73
C ASP A 132 11.56 -2.55 1.20
N TRP A 133 10.56 -2.62 2.10
CA TRP A 133 9.97 -3.90 2.51
C TRP A 133 9.38 -4.68 1.33
N PHE A 134 8.58 -4.03 0.49
CA PHE A 134 7.92 -4.71 -0.64
C PHE A 134 8.92 -5.25 -1.66
N ALA A 135 9.95 -4.45 -1.99
CA ALA A 135 11.03 -4.88 -2.88
C ALA A 135 11.85 -6.05 -2.29
N GLN A 136 12.14 -5.99 -0.99
CA GLN A 136 12.82 -7.06 -0.26
C GLN A 136 12.00 -8.36 -0.29
N THR A 137 10.71 -8.28 0.04
CA THR A 137 9.79 -9.43 0.06
C THR A 137 9.71 -10.09 -1.33
N LEU A 138 9.57 -9.30 -2.39
CA LEU A 138 9.58 -9.84 -3.76
C LEU A 138 10.93 -10.47 -4.11
N SER A 139 12.05 -9.87 -3.69
CA SER A 139 13.39 -10.44 -3.94
C SER A 139 13.58 -11.78 -3.24
N GLU A 140 13.07 -11.92 -2.02
CA GLU A 140 13.12 -13.19 -1.28
C GLU A 140 12.25 -14.26 -1.94
N LEU A 141 11.03 -13.91 -2.36
CA LEU A 141 10.14 -14.84 -3.06
C LEU A 141 10.73 -15.31 -4.40
N VAL A 142 11.23 -14.38 -5.21
CA VAL A 142 11.89 -14.71 -6.49
C VAL A 142 13.16 -15.54 -6.26
N GLY A 143 13.95 -15.19 -5.25
CA GLY A 143 15.16 -15.95 -4.90
C GLY A 143 14.86 -17.39 -4.46
N ALA A 144 13.74 -17.61 -3.77
CA ALA A 144 13.30 -18.94 -3.35
C ALA A 144 12.96 -19.87 -4.53
N THR A 145 12.67 -19.34 -5.74
CA THR A 145 12.52 -20.14 -6.98
C THR A 145 13.86 -20.56 -7.61
N GLY A 146 15.00 -20.24 -6.98
CA GLY A 146 16.34 -20.58 -7.48
C GLY A 146 16.93 -19.58 -8.48
N ARG A 147 16.30 -18.41 -8.69
CA ARG A 147 16.80 -17.40 -9.64
C ARG A 147 17.96 -16.59 -9.05
N GLU A 148 19.04 -16.48 -9.82
CA GLU A 148 20.23 -15.67 -9.45
C GLU A 148 19.99 -14.16 -9.62
N ASP A 149 19.07 -13.75 -10.52
CA ASP A 149 18.73 -12.36 -10.83
C ASP A 149 17.55 -11.81 -9.99
N ALA A 150 17.23 -12.46 -8.87
CA ALA A 150 16.05 -12.18 -8.04
C ALA A 150 15.86 -10.70 -7.72
N ALA A 151 16.92 -9.98 -7.35
CA ALA A 151 16.84 -8.56 -7.03
C ALA A 151 16.48 -7.67 -8.24
N GLN A 152 16.86 -8.08 -9.45
CA GLN A 152 16.52 -7.36 -10.67
C GLN A 152 15.07 -7.62 -11.06
N VAL A 153 14.62 -8.88 -11.00
CA VAL A 153 13.23 -9.28 -11.24
C VAL A 153 12.30 -8.59 -10.24
N ALA A 154 12.64 -8.59 -8.95
CA ALA A 154 11.86 -7.90 -7.93
C ALA A 154 11.70 -6.40 -8.24
N ARG A 155 12.77 -5.71 -8.65
CA ARG A 155 12.68 -4.30 -9.06
C ARG A 155 11.77 -4.09 -10.26
N ALA A 156 11.82 -4.99 -11.25
CA ALA A 156 10.94 -4.93 -12.42
C ALA A 156 9.46 -5.13 -12.00
N LEU A 157 9.17 -6.07 -11.11
CA LEU A 157 7.82 -6.29 -10.59
C LEU A 157 7.29 -5.10 -9.77
N VAL A 158 8.14 -4.44 -8.97
CA VAL A 158 7.77 -3.20 -8.27
C VAL A 158 7.37 -2.10 -9.24
N LEU A 159 8.17 -1.88 -10.30
CA LEU A 159 7.87 -0.90 -11.33
C LEU A 159 6.58 -1.25 -12.09
N LEU A 160 6.38 -2.52 -12.40
CA LEU A 160 5.19 -3.00 -13.09
C LEU A 160 3.92 -2.82 -12.25
N ARG A 161 3.98 -3.13 -10.93
CA ARG A 161 2.89 -2.85 -9.99
C ARG A 161 2.55 -1.36 -9.94
N ASP A 162 3.56 -0.51 -9.81
CA ASP A 162 3.36 0.94 -9.77
C ASP A 162 2.66 1.41 -11.05
N SER A 163 3.09 0.92 -12.22
CA SER A 163 2.49 1.23 -13.51
C SER A 163 1.05 0.71 -13.60
N ALA A 164 0.76 -0.50 -13.11
CA ALA A 164 -0.58 -1.08 -13.13
C ALA A 164 -1.57 -0.25 -12.28
N LEU A 165 -1.17 0.17 -11.07
CA LEU A 165 -2.02 0.98 -10.20
C LEU A 165 -2.32 2.37 -10.79
N VAL A 166 -1.33 3.00 -11.43
CA VAL A 166 -1.52 4.31 -12.09
C VAL A 166 -2.28 4.15 -13.39
N GLY A 167 -1.91 3.15 -14.21
CA GLY A 167 -2.58 2.88 -15.48
C GLY A 167 -4.07 2.55 -15.30
N ALA A 168 -4.41 1.72 -14.34
CA ALA A 168 -5.81 1.39 -14.07
C ALA A 168 -6.66 2.59 -13.63
N TYR A 169 -6.06 3.54 -12.94
CA TYR A 169 -6.73 4.81 -12.59
C TYR A 169 -6.98 5.69 -13.82
N VAL A 170 -6.08 5.67 -14.80
CA VAL A 170 -6.15 6.53 -16.00
C VAL A 170 -6.97 5.86 -17.11
N ASP A 171 -6.71 4.57 -17.36
CA ASP A 171 -7.18 3.85 -18.56
C ASP A 171 -8.29 2.83 -18.24
N GLY A 172 -8.47 2.52 -16.94
CA GLY A 172 -9.39 1.48 -16.47
C GLY A 172 -8.71 0.12 -16.23
N SER A 173 -9.21 -0.61 -15.23
CA SER A 173 -8.61 -1.88 -14.80
C SER A 173 -8.83 -3.04 -15.79
N ALA A 174 -9.87 -2.97 -16.63
CA ALA A 174 -10.25 -4.05 -17.54
C ALA A 174 -9.14 -4.43 -18.54
N ASP A 175 -8.42 -3.44 -19.05
CA ASP A 175 -7.32 -3.65 -20.01
C ASP A 175 -5.96 -3.76 -19.29
N VAL A 176 -5.79 -3.04 -18.19
CA VAL A 176 -4.51 -2.95 -17.47
C VAL A 176 -4.19 -4.25 -16.72
N VAL A 177 -5.18 -4.88 -16.08
CA VAL A 177 -4.93 -6.10 -15.28
C VAL A 177 -4.48 -7.27 -16.13
N PRO A 178 -5.08 -7.60 -17.28
CA PRO A 178 -4.57 -8.64 -18.16
C PRO A 178 -3.14 -8.35 -18.66
N ALA A 179 -2.85 -7.09 -19.02
CA ALA A 179 -1.52 -6.67 -19.46
C ALA A 179 -0.48 -6.78 -18.33
N PHE A 180 -0.86 -6.41 -17.11
CA PHE A 180 -0.02 -6.56 -15.92
C PHE A 180 0.35 -8.04 -15.70
N LEU A 181 -0.64 -8.93 -15.62
CA LEU A 181 -0.40 -10.35 -15.37
C LEU A 181 0.44 -10.98 -16.47
N TRP A 182 0.12 -10.70 -17.74
CA TRP A 182 0.92 -11.21 -18.87
C TRP A 182 2.37 -10.74 -18.77
N THR A 183 2.62 -9.47 -18.52
CA THR A 183 3.98 -8.91 -18.42
C THR A 183 4.71 -9.48 -17.21
N ALA A 184 4.05 -9.60 -16.07
CA ALA A 184 4.63 -10.17 -14.85
C ALA A 184 5.09 -11.61 -15.08
N HIS A 185 4.27 -12.43 -15.74
CA HIS A 185 4.64 -13.80 -16.09
C HIS A 185 5.83 -13.85 -17.06
N GLN A 186 5.93 -12.92 -18.01
CA GLN A 186 7.11 -12.82 -18.88
C GLN A 186 8.39 -12.44 -18.10
N ILE A 187 8.27 -11.54 -17.11
CA ILE A 187 9.41 -11.10 -16.26
C ILE A 187 9.87 -12.23 -15.34
N ILE A 188 8.94 -12.97 -14.74
CA ILE A 188 9.27 -14.11 -13.88
C ILE A 188 9.88 -15.24 -14.73
N GLY A 189 9.39 -15.43 -15.97
CA GLY A 189 9.80 -16.49 -16.87
C GLY A 189 9.26 -17.86 -16.46
N GLU A 190 9.28 -18.80 -17.39
CA GLU A 190 9.19 -20.21 -17.03
C GLU A 190 10.44 -20.60 -16.23
N PRO A 191 10.33 -21.45 -15.20
CA PRO A 191 11.50 -21.93 -14.48
C PRO A 191 12.47 -22.49 -15.52
N GLN A 192 13.69 -21.97 -15.57
CA GLN A 192 14.74 -22.52 -16.40
C GLN A 192 15.02 -23.93 -15.86
N HIS A 193 14.35 -24.94 -16.41
CA HIS A 193 14.73 -26.32 -16.22
C HIS A 193 16.14 -26.41 -16.73
N GLY A 194 17.10 -26.61 -15.83
CA GLY A 194 18.50 -26.63 -16.14
C GLY A 194 18.73 -27.50 -17.36
N ALA A 195 19.26 -26.89 -18.40
CA ALA A 195 19.84 -27.64 -19.51
C ALA A 195 20.98 -28.45 -18.91
N GLY A 196 20.70 -29.71 -18.60
CA GLY A 196 21.71 -30.68 -18.20
C GLY A 196 22.78 -30.72 -19.28
N ARG A 197 24.00 -30.44 -18.91
CA ARG A 197 25.22 -30.88 -19.59
C ARG A 197 26.02 -31.76 -18.67
#